data_5f9fe33c0b73bac19fad133aa83570c3
#
_entry.id   5f9fe33c0b73bac19fad133aa83570c3
#
_cell.length_a   1.000
_cell.length_b   1.000
_cell.length_c   1.000
_cell.angle_alpha   90.00
_cell.angle_beta   90.00
_cell.angle_gamma   90.00
#
_symmetry.space_group_name_H-M   'P 1'
#
loop_
_entity.id
_entity.type
_entity.pdbx_description
1 polymer ?
#
loop_
_entity_poly.entity_id
_entity_poly.type
_entity_poly.pdbx_seq_one_letter_code
_entity_poly.pdbx_strand_id
1 'polypeptide(L)'
;GVGLLSTFRDFKSVNTTHLLDEFAHTVAERWEIDPDQPTDKAMSGRIPMGGSVGPKSGPTYLVIGDAAGSVNPFNGEGIDYAYETARMAAQVLTEAIRNNDPIALQRYQTMIDDEYGQYFKVARLFARIVGRPTIMRELSRVGMNNRTLMEWVVRIMSNLLRPDEIGPAETAYKAAAAIVRLAPNA
;
A
#
# COMPACT_ATOMS: atom_id res chain seq x y z
N GLY A 1 5.38 11.38 -12.85
CA GLY A 1 4.82 11.62 -11.51
C GLY A 1 5.82 11.39 -10.40
N VAL A 2 5.65 12.07 -9.29
CA VAL A 2 6.47 11.91 -8.08
C VAL A 2 5.59 11.43 -6.95
N GLY A 3 5.96 10.33 -6.31
CA GLY A 3 5.31 9.80 -5.12
C GLY A 3 6.19 9.99 -3.88
N LEU A 4 5.59 10.43 -2.79
CA LEU A 4 6.24 10.55 -1.50
C LEU A 4 5.61 9.61 -0.49
N LEU A 5 6.41 8.71 0.07
CA LEU A 5 6.03 7.96 1.24
C LEU A 5 6.37 8.78 2.49
N SER A 6 5.37 9.31 3.15
CA SER A 6 5.56 10.24 4.25
C SER A 6 4.48 10.10 5.31
N THR A 7 4.79 10.50 6.54
CA THR A 7 3.76 10.68 7.57
C THR A 7 3.00 11.97 7.31
N PHE A 8 1.77 12.06 7.79
CA PHE A 8 0.95 13.27 7.65
C PHE A 8 1.63 14.52 8.25
N ARG A 9 2.46 14.35 9.27
CA ARG A 9 3.22 15.43 9.90
C ARG A 9 4.29 15.96 8.96
N ASP A 10 5.07 15.06 8.38
CA ASP A 10 6.22 15.42 7.54
C ASP A 10 5.76 16.02 6.20
N PHE A 11 4.61 15.56 5.71
CA PHE A 11 4.02 16.05 4.47
C PHE A 11 3.65 17.55 4.51
N LYS A 12 3.35 18.11 5.68
CA LYS A 12 2.99 19.53 5.81
C LYS A 12 4.11 20.48 5.38
N SER A 13 5.36 20.05 5.48
CA SER A 13 6.54 20.85 5.14
C SER A 13 7.01 20.65 3.70
N VAL A 14 6.39 19.76 2.93
CA VAL A 14 6.82 19.40 1.58
C VAL A 14 5.99 20.12 0.54
N ASN A 15 6.65 20.87 -0.34
CA ASN A 15 6.06 21.44 -1.55
C ASN A 15 6.13 20.41 -2.69
N THR A 16 5.06 19.64 -2.88
CA THR A 16 5.01 18.60 -3.90
C THR A 16 5.07 19.12 -5.33
N THR A 17 4.60 20.34 -5.57
CA THR A 17 4.68 20.98 -6.88
C THR A 17 6.14 21.30 -7.24
N HIS A 18 6.88 21.82 -6.28
CA HIS A 18 8.31 22.09 -6.46
C HIS A 18 9.12 20.81 -6.71
N LEU A 19 8.82 19.74 -5.95
CA LEU A 19 9.48 18.45 -6.17
C LEU A 19 9.17 17.84 -7.53
N LEU A 20 7.94 18.00 -8.03
CA LEU A 20 7.60 17.55 -9.37
C LEU A 20 8.36 18.32 -10.44
N ASP A 21 8.49 19.62 -10.26
CA ASP A 21 9.21 20.52 -11.14
C ASP A 21 10.72 20.18 -11.17
N GLU A 22 11.36 20.06 -10.01
CA GLU A 22 12.76 19.62 -9.91
C GLU A 22 12.98 18.24 -10.56
N PHE A 23 12.06 17.31 -10.34
CA PHE A 23 12.15 16.00 -10.96
C PHE A 23 12.03 16.07 -12.49
N ALA A 24 11.09 16.86 -13.01
CA ALA A 24 10.93 17.06 -14.44
C ALA A 24 12.22 17.59 -15.09
N HIS A 25 12.86 18.61 -14.48
CA HIS A 25 14.14 19.14 -14.94
C HIS A 25 15.28 18.12 -14.85
N THR A 26 15.31 17.30 -13.79
CA THR A 26 16.32 16.23 -13.61
C THR A 26 16.27 15.17 -14.72
N VAL A 27 15.08 14.85 -15.24
CA VAL A 27 14.88 13.80 -16.25
C VAL A 27 14.72 14.35 -17.66
N ALA A 28 14.69 15.65 -17.84
CA ALA A 28 14.37 16.36 -19.09
C ALA A 28 15.17 15.83 -20.29
N GLU A 29 16.49 15.80 -20.18
CA GLU A 29 17.37 15.31 -21.23
C GLU A 29 17.14 13.82 -21.55
N ARG A 30 17.06 12.98 -20.49
CA ARG A 30 16.91 11.54 -20.63
C ARG A 30 15.57 11.13 -21.23
N TRP A 31 14.52 11.89 -20.96
CA TRP A 31 13.16 11.59 -21.39
C TRP A 31 12.71 12.46 -22.58
N GLU A 32 13.61 13.29 -23.09
CA GLU A 32 13.37 14.19 -24.25
C GLU A 32 12.09 15.02 -24.05
N ILE A 33 11.91 15.57 -22.84
CA ILE A 33 10.77 16.42 -22.48
C ILE A 33 11.23 17.87 -22.25
N ASP A 34 10.32 18.81 -22.53
CA ASP A 34 10.50 20.21 -22.10
C ASP A 34 9.81 20.41 -20.75
N PRO A 35 10.56 20.57 -19.65
CA PRO A 35 9.99 20.70 -18.31
C PRO A 35 9.22 22.01 -18.12
N ASP A 36 9.48 23.04 -18.91
CA ASP A 36 8.85 24.35 -18.84
C ASP A 36 7.54 24.43 -19.64
N GLN A 37 7.24 23.38 -20.43
CA GLN A 37 6.00 23.29 -21.23
C GLN A 37 5.17 22.06 -20.86
N PRO A 38 4.58 22.03 -19.66
CA PRO A 38 3.69 20.92 -19.28
C PRO A 38 2.45 20.92 -20.17
N THR A 39 2.03 19.73 -20.58
CA THR A 39 0.83 19.55 -21.40
C THR A 39 -0.47 19.79 -20.64
N ASP A 40 -0.42 19.71 -19.31
CA ASP A 40 -1.57 19.93 -18.46
C ASP A 40 -1.13 20.42 -17.08
N LYS A 41 -2.08 20.93 -16.30
CA LYS A 41 -1.85 21.40 -14.93
C LYS A 41 -1.47 20.25 -14.01
N ALA A 42 -0.43 20.46 -13.19
CA ALA A 42 -0.04 19.49 -12.17
C ALA A 42 -1.21 19.16 -11.23
N MET A 43 -1.48 17.86 -11.06
CA MET A 43 -2.47 17.35 -10.14
C MET A 43 -1.78 16.61 -9.00
N SER A 44 -2.35 16.67 -7.82
CA SER A 44 -1.85 15.95 -6.66
C SER A 44 -2.98 15.34 -5.85
N GLY A 45 -2.70 14.24 -5.16
CA GLY A 45 -3.65 13.56 -4.29
C GLY A 45 -2.94 12.81 -3.18
N ARG A 46 -3.68 12.49 -2.14
CA ARG A 46 -3.20 11.61 -1.05
C ARG A 46 -3.78 10.23 -1.27
N ILE A 47 -2.93 9.23 -1.16
CA ILE A 47 -3.34 7.83 -1.25
C ILE A 47 -3.29 7.23 0.15
N PRO A 48 -4.43 6.94 0.79
CA PRO A 48 -4.44 6.21 2.05
C PRO A 48 -4.01 4.76 1.79
N MET A 49 -3.17 4.20 2.65
CA MET A 49 -2.58 2.88 2.43
C MET A 49 -2.79 1.95 3.63
N GLY A 50 -2.69 0.65 3.36
CA GLY A 50 -2.62 -0.38 4.39
C GLY A 50 -3.86 -0.50 5.25
N GLY A 51 -5.03 -0.29 4.69
CA GLY A 51 -6.29 -0.40 5.39
C GLY A 51 -6.55 0.73 6.40
N SER A 52 -5.88 1.89 6.23
CA SER A 52 -5.90 2.99 7.19
C SER A 52 -7.22 3.76 7.28
N VAL A 53 -8.16 3.51 6.37
CA VAL A 53 -9.49 4.15 6.36
C VAL A 53 -10.51 3.22 6.97
N GLY A 54 -11.39 3.75 7.81
CA GLY A 54 -12.49 3.03 8.43
C GLY A 54 -13.59 3.97 8.93
N PRO A 55 -14.82 3.45 9.11
CA PRO A 55 -15.27 2.10 8.79
C PRO A 55 -15.44 1.84 7.29
N LYS A 56 -15.18 0.60 6.82
CA LYS A 56 -15.30 0.22 5.40
C LYS A 56 -16.69 -0.24 5.01
N SER A 57 -17.57 -0.42 5.98
CA SER A 57 -18.98 -0.74 5.79
C SER A 57 -19.86 0.00 6.77
N GLY A 58 -21.10 0.25 6.36
CA GLY A 58 -22.16 0.79 7.19
C GLY A 58 -23.51 0.14 6.81
N PRO A 59 -24.61 0.61 7.39
CA PRO A 59 -25.93 0.00 7.15
C PRO A 59 -26.36 0.04 5.67
N THR A 60 -25.86 0.99 4.90
CA THR A 60 -26.29 1.24 3.52
C THR A 60 -25.15 1.49 2.54
N TYR A 61 -23.89 1.27 2.95
CA TYR A 61 -22.73 1.51 2.09
C TYR A 61 -21.59 0.53 2.34
N LEU A 62 -20.79 0.36 1.32
CA LEU A 62 -19.47 -0.29 1.34
C LEU A 62 -18.45 0.65 0.70
N VAL A 63 -17.22 0.65 1.21
CA VAL A 63 -16.10 1.45 0.68
C VAL A 63 -15.05 0.49 0.12
N ILE A 64 -14.63 0.69 -1.12
CA ILE A 64 -13.72 -0.19 -1.84
C ILE A 64 -12.46 0.54 -2.31
N GLY A 65 -11.43 -0.20 -2.68
CA GLY A 65 -10.21 0.32 -3.29
C GLY A 65 -9.50 1.38 -2.45
N ASP A 66 -8.97 2.39 -3.12
CA ASP A 66 -8.21 3.49 -2.49
C ASP A 66 -9.04 4.24 -1.45
N ALA A 67 -10.34 4.41 -1.67
CA ALA A 67 -11.22 5.05 -0.70
C ALA A 67 -11.31 4.27 0.63
N ALA A 68 -11.10 2.95 0.61
CA ALA A 68 -10.99 2.10 1.79
C ALA A 68 -9.56 2.01 2.35
N GLY A 69 -8.61 2.70 1.73
CA GLY A 69 -7.20 2.57 2.03
C GLY A 69 -6.62 1.21 1.65
N SER A 70 -7.26 0.50 0.72
CA SER A 70 -6.84 -0.82 0.25
C SER A 70 -5.70 -0.70 -0.78
N VAL A 71 -4.62 -0.08 -0.35
CA VAL A 71 -3.41 0.13 -1.14
C VAL A 71 -2.23 -0.50 -0.40
N ASN A 72 -1.39 -1.18 -1.12
CA ASN A 72 -0.20 -1.84 -0.58
C ASN A 72 0.82 -0.81 -0.06
N PRO A 73 1.13 -0.82 1.24
CA PRO A 73 2.07 0.14 1.82
C PRO A 73 3.52 -0.04 1.38
N PHE A 74 3.87 -1.18 0.79
CA PHE A 74 5.24 -1.42 0.33
C PHE A 74 5.58 -0.68 -0.96
N ASN A 75 4.63 -0.63 -1.90
CA ASN A 75 4.89 -0.17 -3.27
C ASN A 75 3.85 0.82 -3.81
N GLY A 76 2.76 1.07 -3.07
CA GLY A 76 1.67 1.96 -3.50
C GLY A 76 0.74 1.33 -4.53
N GLU A 77 0.84 0.02 -4.77
CA GLU A 77 -0.07 -0.70 -5.66
C GLU A 77 -1.47 -0.78 -5.04
N GLY A 78 -2.50 -0.43 -5.80
CA GLY A 78 -3.89 -0.40 -5.36
C GLY A 78 -4.87 -1.03 -6.35
N ILE A 79 -4.45 -1.27 -7.60
CA ILE A 79 -5.35 -1.74 -8.66
C ILE A 79 -5.89 -3.13 -8.36
N ASP A 80 -5.02 -4.08 -8.02
CA ASP A 80 -5.43 -5.45 -7.70
C ASP A 80 -6.30 -5.48 -6.45
N TYR A 81 -5.92 -4.73 -5.40
CA TYR A 81 -6.71 -4.61 -4.18
C TYR A 81 -8.07 -3.95 -4.43
N ALA A 82 -8.18 -3.01 -5.37
CA ALA A 82 -9.45 -2.42 -5.73
C ALA A 82 -10.38 -3.45 -6.40
N TYR A 83 -9.86 -4.30 -7.29
CA TYR A 83 -10.62 -5.40 -7.90
C TYR A 83 -11.06 -6.44 -6.86
N GLU A 84 -10.17 -6.85 -5.99
CA GLU A 84 -10.46 -7.86 -4.97
C GLU A 84 -11.46 -7.36 -3.93
N THR A 85 -11.29 -6.14 -3.44
CA THR A 85 -12.25 -5.55 -2.49
C THR A 85 -13.60 -5.28 -3.13
N ALA A 86 -13.64 -4.91 -4.42
CA ALA A 86 -14.89 -4.80 -5.17
C ALA A 86 -15.61 -6.14 -5.32
N ARG A 87 -14.87 -7.24 -5.57
CA ARG A 87 -15.43 -8.60 -5.63
C ARG A 87 -16.00 -9.05 -4.28
N MET A 88 -15.28 -8.80 -3.19
CA MET A 88 -15.78 -9.08 -1.83
C MET A 88 -17.04 -8.25 -1.52
N ALA A 89 -17.04 -6.98 -1.87
CA ALA A 89 -18.19 -6.09 -1.70
C ALA A 89 -19.40 -6.58 -2.50
N ALA A 90 -19.22 -6.98 -3.75
CA ALA A 90 -20.28 -7.50 -4.60
C ALA A 90 -20.90 -8.80 -4.04
N GLN A 91 -20.08 -9.68 -3.47
CA GLN A 91 -20.55 -10.91 -2.83
C GLN A 91 -21.46 -10.59 -1.64
N VAL A 92 -21.00 -9.75 -0.73
CA VAL A 92 -21.74 -9.38 0.49
C VAL A 92 -23.00 -8.61 0.14
N LEU A 93 -22.91 -7.67 -0.82
CA LEU A 93 -24.07 -6.89 -1.29
C LEU A 93 -25.15 -7.79 -1.91
N THR A 94 -24.73 -8.76 -2.72
CA THR A 94 -25.66 -9.72 -3.33
C THR A 94 -26.40 -10.54 -2.26
N GLU A 95 -25.70 -10.97 -1.22
CA GLU A 95 -26.29 -11.69 -0.10
C GLU A 95 -27.27 -10.80 0.69
N ALA A 96 -26.86 -9.59 1.01
CA ALA A 96 -27.70 -8.62 1.71
C ALA A 96 -29.02 -8.33 0.97
N ILE A 97 -28.95 -8.12 -0.35
CA ILE A 97 -30.13 -7.88 -1.18
C ILE A 97 -31.04 -9.12 -1.25
N ARG A 98 -30.47 -10.30 -1.52
CA ARG A 98 -31.25 -11.54 -1.63
C ARG A 98 -32.01 -11.91 -0.36
N ASN A 99 -31.38 -11.66 0.79
CA ASN A 99 -31.93 -12.03 2.09
C ASN A 99 -32.69 -10.88 2.76
N ASN A 100 -32.74 -9.70 2.12
CA ASN A 100 -33.24 -8.45 2.71
C ASN A 100 -32.62 -8.18 4.09
N ASP A 101 -31.32 -8.43 4.22
CA ASP A 101 -30.56 -8.31 5.47
C ASP A 101 -29.39 -7.31 5.33
N PRO A 102 -29.60 -6.04 5.69
CA PRO A 102 -28.53 -5.03 5.62
C PRO A 102 -27.39 -5.29 6.62
N ILE A 103 -27.59 -6.12 7.65
CA ILE A 103 -26.56 -6.43 8.63
C ILE A 103 -25.46 -7.26 7.97
N ALA A 104 -25.79 -8.03 6.93
CA ALA A 104 -24.82 -8.80 6.16
C ALA A 104 -23.67 -7.93 5.61
N LEU A 105 -23.90 -6.62 5.38
CA LEU A 105 -22.88 -5.68 4.91
C LEU A 105 -21.68 -5.55 5.87
N GLN A 106 -21.89 -5.79 7.16
CA GLN A 106 -20.82 -5.71 8.16
C GLN A 106 -19.76 -6.81 7.97
N ARG A 107 -20.10 -7.92 7.33
CA ARG A 107 -19.16 -9.00 7.03
C ARG A 107 -18.03 -8.57 6.10
N TYR A 108 -18.25 -7.56 5.28
CA TYR A 108 -17.25 -7.02 4.37
C TYR A 108 -16.00 -6.54 5.11
N GLN A 109 -16.17 -5.82 6.23
CA GLN A 109 -15.04 -5.38 7.05
C GLN A 109 -14.21 -6.57 7.54
N THR A 110 -14.88 -7.61 8.05
CA THR A 110 -14.21 -8.83 8.54
C THR A 110 -13.47 -9.55 7.42
N MET A 111 -14.07 -9.67 6.23
CA MET A 111 -13.42 -10.30 5.08
C MET A 111 -12.12 -9.60 4.69
N ILE A 112 -12.12 -8.27 4.65
CA ILE A 112 -10.90 -7.49 4.36
C ILE A 112 -9.85 -7.67 5.46
N ASP A 113 -10.26 -7.65 6.72
CA ASP A 113 -9.35 -7.76 7.85
C ASP A 113 -8.71 -9.15 7.94
N ASP A 114 -9.47 -10.20 7.60
CA ASP A 114 -8.99 -11.58 7.54
C ASP A 114 -8.00 -11.79 6.39
N GLU A 115 -8.30 -11.24 5.21
CA GLU A 115 -7.47 -11.41 4.01
C GLU A 115 -6.19 -10.57 4.08
N TYR A 116 -6.31 -9.28 4.40
CA TYR A 116 -5.19 -8.33 4.27
C TYR A 116 -4.69 -7.77 5.59
N GLY A 117 -5.44 -7.90 6.68
CA GLY A 117 -5.15 -7.17 7.91
C GLY A 117 -3.74 -7.43 8.46
N GLN A 118 -3.29 -8.68 8.44
CA GLN A 118 -1.94 -9.03 8.90
C GLN A 118 -0.87 -8.51 7.93
N TYR A 119 -1.07 -8.69 6.63
CA TYR A 119 -0.14 -8.22 5.61
C TYR A 119 0.03 -6.70 5.66
N PHE A 120 -1.06 -5.96 5.74
CA PHE A 120 -1.02 -4.50 5.85
C PHE A 120 -0.34 -4.01 7.13
N LYS A 121 -0.48 -4.72 8.26
CA LYS A 121 0.26 -4.39 9.48
C LYS A 121 1.77 -4.54 9.30
N VAL A 122 2.22 -5.66 8.72
CA VAL A 122 3.64 -5.88 8.41
C VAL A 122 4.16 -4.83 7.44
N ALA A 123 3.40 -4.55 6.38
CA ALA A 123 3.78 -3.59 5.37
C ALA A 123 3.89 -2.15 5.94
N ARG A 124 2.97 -1.74 6.81
CA ARG A 124 3.05 -0.44 7.50
C ARG A 124 4.27 -0.32 8.40
N LEU A 125 4.61 -1.38 9.15
CA LEU A 125 5.82 -1.39 9.97
C LEU A 125 7.07 -1.23 9.11
N PHE A 126 7.15 -1.98 8.02
CA PHE A 126 8.25 -1.88 7.07
C PHE A 126 8.35 -0.48 6.47
N ALA A 127 7.24 0.09 6.01
CA ALA A 127 7.20 1.44 5.44
C ALA A 127 7.71 2.51 6.41
N ARG A 128 7.42 2.38 7.71
CA ARG A 128 7.99 3.27 8.75
C ARG A 128 9.50 3.15 8.90
N ILE A 129 10.04 1.95 8.70
CA ILE A 129 11.49 1.70 8.79
C ILE A 129 12.20 2.26 7.57
N VAL A 130 11.73 1.90 6.37
CA VAL A 130 12.35 2.33 5.10
C VAL A 130 12.11 3.80 4.77
N GLY A 131 11.08 4.40 5.34
CA GLY A 131 10.84 5.85 5.26
C GLY A 131 11.93 6.71 5.91
N ARG A 132 12.91 6.09 6.58
CA ARG A 132 14.10 6.79 7.09
C ARG A 132 15.21 6.79 6.04
N PRO A 133 15.63 7.95 5.50
CA PRO A 133 16.59 8.02 4.38
C PRO A 133 17.92 7.30 4.63
N THR A 134 18.42 7.34 5.87
CA THR A 134 19.66 6.65 6.25
C THR A 134 19.51 5.13 6.15
N ILE A 135 18.41 4.58 6.67
CA ILE A 135 18.14 3.14 6.62
C ILE A 135 17.94 2.71 5.17
N MET A 136 17.16 3.46 4.40
CA MET A 136 16.91 3.15 2.99
C MET A 136 18.19 3.12 2.17
N ARG A 137 19.11 4.06 2.40
CA ARG A 137 20.42 4.10 1.74
C ARG A 137 21.24 2.83 2.00
N GLU A 138 21.32 2.41 3.25
CA GLU A 138 22.08 1.20 3.61
C GLU A 138 21.42 -0.08 3.09
N LEU A 139 20.09 -0.18 3.19
CA LEU A 139 19.34 -1.31 2.63
C LEU A 139 19.49 -1.39 1.11
N SER A 140 19.46 -0.27 0.41
CA SER A 140 19.68 -0.24 -1.04
C SER A 140 21.11 -0.66 -1.40
N ARG A 141 22.12 -0.18 -0.67
CA ARG A 141 23.53 -0.55 -0.90
C ARG A 141 23.77 -2.05 -0.75
N VAL A 142 23.20 -2.67 0.28
CA VAL A 142 23.33 -4.11 0.54
C VAL A 142 22.45 -4.92 -0.43
N GLY A 143 21.20 -4.51 -0.60
CA GLY A 143 20.22 -5.22 -1.41
C GLY A 143 20.61 -5.27 -2.88
N MET A 144 21.00 -4.14 -3.46
CA MET A 144 21.37 -4.07 -4.90
C MET A 144 22.56 -4.97 -5.28
N ASN A 145 23.38 -5.35 -4.31
CA ASN A 145 24.50 -6.26 -4.52
C ASN A 145 24.17 -7.72 -4.21
N ASN A 146 22.93 -8.03 -3.79
CA ASN A 146 22.54 -9.39 -3.41
C ASN A 146 21.21 -9.78 -4.09
N ARG A 147 21.33 -10.53 -5.18
CA ARG A 147 20.19 -10.98 -5.98
C ARG A 147 19.15 -11.74 -5.15
N THR A 148 19.57 -12.68 -4.33
CA THR A 148 18.68 -13.50 -3.50
C THR A 148 17.87 -12.64 -2.53
N LEU A 149 18.54 -11.68 -1.87
CA LEU A 149 17.86 -10.75 -0.96
C LEU A 149 16.84 -9.89 -1.71
N MET A 150 17.18 -9.41 -2.90
CA MET A 150 16.24 -8.63 -3.72
C MET A 150 15.06 -9.45 -4.20
N GLU A 151 15.24 -10.72 -4.55
CA GLU A 151 14.15 -11.63 -4.89
C GLU A 151 13.17 -11.79 -3.70
N TRP A 152 13.67 -11.94 -2.48
CA TRP A 152 12.82 -12.00 -1.28
C TRP A 152 12.07 -10.69 -1.05
N VAL A 153 12.77 -9.56 -1.15
CA VAL A 153 12.16 -8.24 -1.00
C VAL A 153 11.03 -8.05 -2.00
N VAL A 154 11.25 -8.36 -3.28
CA VAL A 154 10.22 -8.24 -4.32
C VAL A 154 9.03 -9.17 -4.02
N ARG A 155 9.26 -10.43 -3.66
CA ARG A 155 8.18 -11.37 -3.31
C ARG A 155 7.33 -10.88 -2.14
N ILE A 156 7.96 -10.35 -1.09
CA ILE A 156 7.26 -9.80 0.08
C ILE A 156 6.50 -8.54 -0.30
N MET A 157 7.15 -7.60 -0.99
CA MET A 157 6.56 -6.31 -1.34
C MET A 157 5.38 -6.42 -2.33
N SER A 158 5.42 -7.42 -3.21
CA SER A 158 4.36 -7.66 -4.21
C SER A 158 3.31 -8.68 -3.74
N ASN A 159 3.32 -9.04 -2.46
CA ASN A 159 2.38 -10.02 -1.87
C ASN A 159 2.36 -11.37 -2.63
N LEU A 160 3.53 -11.81 -3.12
CA LEU A 160 3.69 -13.04 -3.89
C LEU A 160 4.13 -14.24 -3.02
N LEU A 161 4.03 -14.12 -1.70
CA LEU A 161 4.34 -15.22 -0.78
C LEU A 161 3.20 -16.24 -0.82
N ARG A 162 3.56 -17.51 -0.85
CA ARG A 162 2.60 -18.61 -0.77
C ARG A 162 2.56 -19.16 0.65
N PRO A 163 1.37 -19.25 1.28
CA PRO A 163 1.25 -19.71 2.67
C PRO A 163 1.74 -21.14 2.89
N ASP A 164 1.67 -21.99 1.87
CA ASP A 164 2.05 -23.40 1.84
C ASP A 164 3.53 -23.64 1.54
N GLU A 165 4.24 -22.64 1.05
CA GLU A 165 5.68 -22.74 0.81
C GLU A 165 6.48 -22.47 2.11
N ILE A 166 7.59 -23.22 2.26
CA ILE A 166 8.56 -23.02 3.34
C ILE A 166 9.87 -22.56 2.70
N GLY A 167 9.97 -21.25 2.49
CA GLY A 167 11.16 -20.62 1.95
C GLY A 167 11.75 -19.59 2.91
N PRO A 168 12.95 -19.08 2.64
CA PRO A 168 13.56 -18.03 3.45
C PRO A 168 12.76 -16.73 3.48
N ALA A 169 12.12 -16.36 2.37
CA ALA A 169 11.24 -15.17 2.29
C ALA A 169 9.99 -15.34 3.16
N GLU A 170 9.34 -16.49 3.10
CA GLU A 170 8.19 -16.86 3.91
C GLU A 170 8.54 -16.90 5.40
N THR A 171 9.72 -17.44 5.73
CA THR A 171 10.22 -17.48 7.12
C THR A 171 10.48 -16.07 7.65
N ALA A 172 11.14 -15.21 6.87
CA ALA A 172 11.37 -13.82 7.24
C ALA A 172 10.05 -13.05 7.42
N TYR A 173 9.08 -13.25 6.52
CA TYR A 173 7.76 -12.66 6.65
C TYR A 173 7.01 -13.16 7.89
N LYS A 174 7.01 -14.48 8.17
CA LYS A 174 6.39 -15.06 9.36
C LYS A 174 7.00 -14.51 10.65
N ALA A 175 8.30 -14.32 10.69
CA ALA A 175 8.98 -13.69 11.83
C ALA A 175 8.53 -12.23 12.03
N ALA A 176 8.48 -11.43 10.95
CA ALA A 176 7.97 -10.06 11.00
C ALA A 176 6.50 -10.00 11.43
N ALA A 177 5.68 -10.92 10.93
CA ALA A 177 4.27 -11.04 11.30
C ALA A 177 4.08 -11.39 12.79
N ALA A 178 4.95 -12.25 13.35
CA ALA A 178 4.93 -12.58 14.77
C ALA A 178 5.26 -11.35 15.64
N ILE A 179 6.26 -10.56 15.25
CA ILE A 179 6.60 -9.31 15.94
C ILE A 179 5.42 -8.33 15.93
N VAL A 180 4.76 -8.17 14.79
CA VAL A 180 3.61 -7.26 14.65
C VAL A 180 2.40 -7.71 15.47
N ARG A 181 2.21 -9.01 15.67
CA ARG A 181 1.14 -9.54 16.55
C ARG A 181 1.37 -9.16 18.02
N LEU A 182 2.64 -9.09 18.45
CA LEU A 182 3.00 -8.70 19.81
C LEU A 182 2.95 -7.18 20.03
N ALA A 183 2.90 -6.39 18.97
CA ALA A 183 2.83 -4.93 18.99
C ALA A 183 1.52 -4.44 18.32
N PRO A 184 0.37 -4.55 19.00
CA PRO A 184 -0.95 -4.30 18.38
C PRO A 184 -1.17 -2.89 17.85
N ASN A 185 -0.34 -1.93 18.24
CA ASN A 185 -0.39 -0.51 17.81
C ASN A 185 0.71 -0.14 16.79
N ALA A 186 1.35 -1.13 16.17
CA ALA A 186 2.39 -0.89 15.16
C ALA A 186 1.82 -0.46 13.82
#